data_adb68e01addbf4ef1d5f9efd05085a8b
#
_entry.id   adb68e01addbf4ef1d5f9efd05085a8b
#
_cell.length_a   1.000
_cell.length_b   1.000
_cell.length_c   1.000
_cell.angle_alpha   90.00
_cell.angle_beta   90.00
_cell.angle_gamma   90.00
#
_symmetry.space_group_name_H-M   'P 1'
#
loop_
_entity.id
_entity.type
_entity.pdbx_description
1 polymer ?
#
loop_
_entity_poly.entity_id
_entity_poly.type
_entity_poly.pdbx_seq_one_letter_code
_entity_poly.pdbx_strand_id
1 'polypeptide(L)'
;MTVPKKSNRKYSDEDVEAFCNHIADGKSLQETAELYGMTRYALYQLLNRNHQERYMSALNERAMRHAEHIEYLAKECEQGRIDPRAADVSIRARQWICAKYHPEFLAERMKKDVSVEHSMRKEHLDTMKKIAKRKAEIEHKSEQKPKD
;
A
#
# COMPACT_ATOMS: atom_id res chain seq x y z
N MET A 1 -13.11 -26.36 -26.88
CA MET A 1 -13.62 -27.17 -25.74
C MET A 1 -14.44 -26.27 -24.85
N THR A 2 -15.74 -26.42 -24.87
CA THR A 2 -16.68 -25.66 -24.02
C THR A 2 -16.67 -26.25 -22.61
N VAL A 3 -16.12 -25.51 -21.67
CA VAL A 3 -16.20 -25.86 -20.24
C VAL A 3 -17.66 -25.77 -19.82
N PRO A 4 -18.26 -26.81 -19.22
CA PRO A 4 -19.63 -26.78 -18.81
C PRO A 4 -19.85 -25.72 -17.73
N LYS A 5 -20.76 -24.77 -17.96
CA LYS A 5 -21.26 -23.82 -16.98
C LYS A 5 -21.85 -24.59 -15.79
N LYS A 6 -21.09 -24.74 -14.71
CA LYS A 6 -21.63 -25.20 -13.42
C LYS A 6 -22.30 -24.02 -12.70
N SER A 7 -23.54 -23.73 -13.08
CA SER A 7 -24.41 -22.86 -12.28
C SER A 7 -24.88 -23.64 -11.04
N ASN A 8 -24.82 -23.00 -9.85
CA ASN A 8 -25.29 -23.46 -8.53
C ASN A 8 -24.40 -24.43 -7.74
N ARG A 9 -23.09 -24.43 -7.89
CA ARG A 9 -22.26 -25.11 -6.92
C ARG A 9 -22.16 -24.24 -5.64
N LYS A 10 -22.72 -24.71 -4.53
CA LYS A 10 -22.40 -24.17 -3.20
C LYS A 10 -20.95 -24.60 -2.90
N TYR A 11 -20.05 -23.65 -2.75
CA TYR A 11 -18.68 -23.92 -2.31
C TYR A 11 -18.69 -24.17 -0.81
N SER A 12 -17.93 -25.18 -0.37
CA SER A 12 -17.75 -25.48 1.05
C SER A 12 -16.79 -24.47 1.70
N ASP A 13 -16.74 -24.43 3.02
CA ASP A 13 -15.75 -23.64 3.74
C ASP A 13 -14.31 -24.06 3.41
N GLU A 14 -14.07 -25.35 3.14
CA GLU A 14 -12.80 -25.90 2.70
C GLU A 14 -12.39 -25.38 1.31
N ASP A 15 -13.34 -25.26 0.38
CA ASP A 15 -13.10 -24.67 -0.93
C ASP A 15 -12.69 -23.20 -0.80
N VAL A 16 -13.37 -22.43 0.06
CA VAL A 16 -13.06 -21.03 0.33
C VAL A 16 -11.69 -20.86 0.97
N GLU A 17 -11.33 -21.74 1.89
CA GLU A 17 -10.00 -21.74 2.49
C GLU A 17 -8.93 -22.04 1.44
N ALA A 18 -9.16 -23.00 0.56
CA ALA A 18 -8.26 -23.29 -0.55
C ALA A 18 -8.09 -22.10 -1.51
N PHE A 19 -9.17 -21.36 -1.81
CA PHE A 19 -9.08 -20.13 -2.62
C PHE A 19 -8.21 -19.08 -1.94
N CYS A 20 -8.44 -18.85 -0.64
CA CYS A 20 -7.67 -17.89 0.15
C CYS A 20 -6.19 -18.28 0.23
N ASN A 21 -5.89 -19.57 0.43
CA ASN A 21 -4.52 -20.07 0.46
C ASN A 21 -3.80 -19.84 -0.87
N HIS A 22 -4.45 -20.10 -2.00
CA HIS A 22 -3.85 -19.81 -3.31
C HIS A 22 -3.54 -18.32 -3.50
N ILE A 23 -4.43 -17.43 -3.03
CA ILE A 23 -4.24 -15.99 -3.10
C ILE A 23 -3.08 -15.56 -2.17
N ALA A 24 -3.04 -16.07 -0.94
CA ALA A 24 -1.97 -15.85 0.02
C ALA A 24 -0.61 -16.32 -0.52
N ASP A 25 -0.58 -17.44 -1.27
CA ASP A 25 0.60 -17.97 -1.94
C ASP A 25 1.06 -17.16 -3.16
N GLY A 26 0.33 -16.12 -3.52
CA GLY A 26 0.72 -15.16 -4.56
C GLY A 26 0.00 -15.33 -5.89
N LYS A 27 -0.92 -16.32 -6.03
CA LYS A 27 -1.73 -16.43 -7.25
C LYS A 27 -2.71 -15.25 -7.36
N SER A 28 -2.92 -14.80 -8.58
CA SER A 28 -3.96 -13.80 -8.86
C SER A 28 -5.36 -14.40 -8.72
N LEU A 29 -6.36 -13.53 -8.57
CA LEU A 29 -7.78 -13.96 -8.61
C LEU A 29 -8.12 -14.68 -9.92
N GLN A 30 -7.52 -14.28 -11.04
CA GLN A 30 -7.72 -14.90 -12.33
C GLN A 30 -7.19 -16.34 -12.33
N GLU A 31 -5.93 -16.53 -11.95
CA GLU A 31 -5.30 -17.85 -11.87
C GLU A 31 -6.04 -18.76 -10.90
N THR A 32 -6.44 -18.24 -9.73
CA THR A 32 -7.21 -19.02 -8.76
C THR A 32 -8.57 -19.41 -9.33
N ALA A 33 -9.28 -18.50 -9.99
CA ALA A 33 -10.58 -18.80 -10.60
C ALA A 33 -10.48 -19.86 -11.70
N GLU A 34 -9.44 -19.80 -12.52
CA GLU A 34 -9.18 -20.78 -13.58
C GLU A 34 -8.96 -22.19 -13.02
N LEU A 35 -8.25 -22.34 -11.90
CA LEU A 35 -8.04 -23.65 -11.25
C LEU A 35 -9.35 -24.34 -10.87
N TYR A 36 -10.39 -23.57 -10.57
CA TYR A 36 -11.69 -24.11 -10.13
C TYR A 36 -12.78 -23.99 -11.19
N GLY A 37 -12.42 -23.61 -12.43
CA GLY A 37 -13.34 -23.50 -13.55
C GLY A 37 -14.43 -22.43 -13.36
N MET A 38 -14.11 -21.36 -12.65
CA MET A 38 -15.00 -20.23 -12.42
C MET A 38 -14.47 -18.95 -13.08
N THR A 39 -15.31 -17.91 -13.18
CA THR A 39 -14.87 -16.61 -13.65
C THR A 39 -14.23 -15.83 -12.49
N ARG A 40 -13.25 -14.98 -12.79
CA ARG A 40 -12.65 -14.05 -11.81
C ARG A 40 -13.70 -13.24 -11.05
N TYR A 41 -14.74 -12.79 -11.75
CA TYR A 41 -15.82 -12.02 -11.14
C TYR A 41 -16.63 -12.85 -10.14
N ALA A 42 -16.96 -14.10 -10.48
CA ALA A 42 -17.69 -14.99 -9.57
C ALA A 42 -16.88 -15.28 -8.30
N LEU A 43 -15.59 -15.55 -8.43
CA LEU A 43 -14.69 -15.74 -7.28
C LEU A 43 -14.61 -14.47 -6.41
N TYR A 44 -14.42 -13.31 -7.03
CA TYR A 44 -14.39 -12.04 -6.33
C TYR A 44 -15.68 -11.77 -5.54
N GLN A 45 -16.85 -11.97 -6.17
CA GLN A 45 -18.14 -11.77 -5.50
C GLN A 45 -18.34 -12.75 -4.33
N LEU A 46 -17.94 -14.01 -4.50
CA LEU A 46 -18.02 -15.02 -3.45
C LEU A 46 -17.17 -14.60 -2.24
N LEU A 47 -15.91 -14.28 -2.45
CA LEU A 47 -14.98 -13.92 -1.38
C LEU A 47 -15.35 -12.59 -0.71
N ASN A 48 -15.67 -11.57 -1.50
CA ASN A 48 -15.92 -10.23 -0.98
C ASN A 48 -17.26 -10.09 -0.26
N ARG A 49 -18.32 -10.83 -0.68
CA ARG A 49 -19.64 -10.73 -0.05
C ARG A 49 -19.80 -11.66 1.15
N ASN A 50 -19.28 -12.87 1.06
CA ASN A 50 -19.60 -13.92 2.03
C ASN A 50 -18.42 -14.26 2.95
N HIS A 51 -17.18 -13.95 2.52
CA HIS A 51 -15.94 -14.36 3.21
C HIS A 51 -14.91 -13.24 3.26
N GLN A 52 -15.37 -12.01 3.43
CA GLN A 52 -14.54 -10.79 3.34
C GLN A 52 -13.34 -10.84 4.29
N GLU A 53 -13.52 -11.27 5.54
CA GLU A 53 -12.44 -11.34 6.52
C GLU A 53 -11.33 -12.30 6.09
N ARG A 54 -11.70 -13.51 5.63
CA ARG A 54 -10.73 -14.50 5.13
C ARG A 54 -10.02 -14.01 3.88
N TYR A 55 -10.75 -13.34 2.99
CA TYR A 55 -10.18 -12.75 1.79
C TYR A 55 -9.19 -11.63 2.12
N MET A 56 -9.53 -10.73 3.04
CA MET A 56 -8.62 -9.68 3.49
C MET A 56 -7.38 -10.23 4.18
N SER A 57 -7.52 -11.28 4.99
CA SER A 57 -6.37 -11.99 5.60
C SER A 57 -5.42 -12.55 4.52
N ALA A 58 -5.96 -13.24 3.52
CA ALA A 58 -5.17 -13.79 2.42
C ALA A 58 -4.44 -12.72 1.62
N LEU A 59 -5.09 -11.58 1.41
CA LEU A 59 -4.49 -10.43 0.76
C LEU A 59 -3.37 -9.82 1.62
N ASN A 60 -3.53 -9.71 2.92
CA ASN A 60 -2.49 -9.23 3.84
C ASN A 60 -1.26 -10.17 3.85
N GLU A 61 -1.47 -11.48 3.92
CA GLU A 61 -0.39 -12.46 3.82
C GLU A 61 0.37 -12.33 2.50
N ARG A 62 -0.34 -12.15 1.39
CA ARG A 62 0.27 -11.88 0.09
C ARG A 62 1.14 -10.62 0.10
N ALA A 63 0.65 -9.53 0.74
CA ALA A 63 1.41 -8.28 0.86
C ALA A 63 2.68 -8.47 1.70
N MET A 64 2.60 -9.23 2.80
CA MET A 64 3.77 -9.59 3.62
C MET A 64 4.82 -10.36 2.82
N ARG A 65 4.41 -11.36 2.02
CA ARG A 65 5.33 -12.08 1.13
C ARG A 65 5.99 -11.18 0.08
N HIS A 66 5.28 -10.19 -0.44
CA HIS A 66 5.90 -9.20 -1.32
C HIS A 66 6.95 -8.36 -0.60
N ALA A 67 6.69 -7.96 0.65
CA ALA A 67 7.64 -7.22 1.47
C ALA A 67 8.90 -8.04 1.77
N GLU A 68 8.76 -9.28 2.19
CA GLU A 68 9.88 -10.22 2.42
C GLU A 68 10.71 -10.42 1.14
N HIS A 69 10.04 -10.53 0.00
CA HIS A 69 10.76 -10.70 -1.27
C HIS A 69 11.49 -9.41 -1.71
N ILE A 70 10.98 -8.24 -1.36
CA ILE A 70 11.69 -6.97 -1.58
C ILE A 70 12.98 -6.94 -0.75
N GLU A 71 12.91 -7.34 0.52
CA GLU A 71 14.10 -7.45 1.38
C GLU A 71 15.11 -8.47 0.83
N TYR A 72 14.64 -9.61 0.36
CA TYR A 72 15.48 -10.61 -0.29
C TYR A 72 16.20 -10.05 -1.51
N LEU A 73 15.47 -9.37 -2.41
CA LEU A 73 16.07 -8.74 -3.61
C LEU A 73 17.11 -7.68 -3.25
N ALA A 74 16.86 -6.89 -2.20
CA ALA A 74 17.81 -5.89 -1.73
C ALA A 74 19.11 -6.55 -1.24
N LYS A 75 19.02 -7.59 -0.42
CA LYS A 75 20.20 -8.36 0.06
C LYS A 75 20.98 -9.01 -1.08
N GLU A 76 20.29 -9.61 -2.05
CA GLU A 76 20.94 -10.23 -3.22
C GLU A 76 21.65 -9.18 -4.10
N CYS A 77 21.06 -7.99 -4.22
CA CYS A 77 21.67 -6.86 -4.93
C CYS A 77 22.93 -6.34 -4.21
N GLU A 78 22.88 -6.16 -2.88
CA GLU A 78 24.03 -5.75 -2.06
C GLU A 78 25.19 -6.74 -2.15
N GLN A 79 24.90 -8.04 -2.31
CA GLN A 79 25.90 -9.09 -2.47
C GLN A 79 26.38 -9.27 -3.91
N GLY A 80 25.88 -8.44 -4.85
CA GLY A 80 26.24 -8.50 -6.26
C GLY A 80 25.74 -9.71 -7.02
N ARG A 81 24.74 -10.44 -6.46
CA ARG A 81 24.16 -11.65 -7.10
C ARG A 81 23.07 -11.34 -8.10
N ILE A 82 22.47 -10.17 -8.01
CA ILE A 82 21.40 -9.69 -8.92
C ILE A 82 21.81 -8.32 -9.45
N ASP A 83 21.54 -8.10 -10.74
CA ASP A 83 21.73 -6.80 -11.36
C ASP A 83 20.86 -5.73 -10.70
N PRO A 84 21.44 -4.57 -10.29
CA PRO A 84 20.71 -3.52 -9.57
C PRO A 84 19.49 -2.98 -10.34
N ARG A 85 19.55 -2.90 -11.66
CA ARG A 85 18.45 -2.43 -12.50
C ARG A 85 17.31 -3.43 -12.53
N ALA A 86 17.61 -4.72 -12.61
CA ALA A 86 16.61 -5.79 -12.55
C ALA A 86 15.94 -5.84 -11.17
N ALA A 87 16.72 -5.67 -10.09
CA ALA A 87 16.21 -5.58 -8.74
C ALA A 87 15.26 -4.38 -8.57
N ASP A 88 15.64 -3.18 -9.02
CA ASP A 88 14.83 -1.97 -8.93
C ASP A 88 13.47 -2.12 -9.64
N VAL A 89 13.46 -2.66 -10.86
CA VAL A 89 12.21 -2.92 -11.60
C VAL A 89 11.30 -3.90 -10.86
N SER A 90 11.87 -4.98 -10.31
CA SER A 90 11.10 -5.99 -9.55
C SER A 90 10.54 -5.42 -8.25
N ILE A 91 11.34 -4.63 -7.52
CA ILE A 91 10.94 -3.96 -6.28
C ILE A 91 9.78 -2.99 -6.54
N ARG A 92 9.91 -2.12 -7.55
CA ARG A 92 8.86 -1.15 -7.91
C ARG A 92 7.55 -1.83 -8.32
N ALA A 93 7.64 -2.91 -9.11
CA ALA A 93 6.46 -3.67 -9.51
C ALA A 93 5.72 -4.26 -8.28
N ARG A 94 6.46 -4.81 -7.30
CA ARG A 94 5.88 -5.36 -6.06
C ARG A 94 5.31 -4.28 -5.17
N GLN A 95 5.98 -3.13 -5.04
CA GLN A 95 5.47 -1.97 -4.31
C GLN A 95 4.16 -1.47 -4.93
N TRP A 96 4.08 -1.40 -6.26
CA TRP A 96 2.86 -1.00 -6.97
C TRP A 96 1.71 -2.00 -6.73
N ILE A 97 1.99 -3.31 -6.76
CA ILE A 97 1.00 -4.35 -6.46
C ILE A 97 0.48 -4.19 -5.03
N CYS A 98 1.36 -4.01 -4.04
CA CYS A 98 0.97 -3.77 -2.66
C CYS A 98 0.11 -2.50 -2.53
N ALA A 99 0.51 -1.39 -3.15
CA ALA A 99 -0.23 -0.13 -3.10
C ALA A 99 -1.64 -0.26 -3.71
N LYS A 100 -1.77 -1.01 -4.81
CA LYS A 100 -3.03 -1.15 -5.52
C LYS A 100 -4.01 -2.09 -4.83
N TYR A 101 -3.52 -3.21 -4.29
CA TYR A 101 -4.38 -4.25 -3.72
C TYR A 101 -4.48 -4.20 -2.20
N HIS A 102 -3.57 -3.47 -1.55
CA HIS A 102 -3.50 -3.28 -0.11
C HIS A 102 -3.16 -1.83 0.25
N PRO A 103 -4.05 -0.88 -0.07
CA PRO A 103 -3.81 0.53 0.25
C PRO A 103 -3.61 0.75 1.75
N GLU A 104 -4.20 -0.07 2.61
CA GLU A 104 -4.06 0.04 4.07
C GLU A 104 -2.64 -0.30 4.55
N PHE A 105 -1.98 -1.27 3.94
CA PHE A 105 -0.61 -1.67 4.29
C PHE A 105 0.41 -0.55 4.01
N LEU A 106 0.17 0.27 2.98
CA LEU A 106 0.97 1.46 2.67
C LEU A 106 0.38 2.75 3.24
N ALA A 107 -0.94 2.79 3.50
CA ALA A 107 -1.62 3.97 4.02
C ALA A 107 -1.15 4.36 5.42
N GLU A 108 -0.74 3.43 6.26
CA GLU A 108 -0.12 3.75 7.56
C GLU A 108 1.23 4.46 7.42
N ARG A 109 2.05 4.06 6.46
CA ARG A 109 3.31 4.75 6.14
C ARG A 109 3.05 6.13 5.54
N MET A 110 2.17 6.23 4.54
CA MET A 110 1.80 7.50 3.93
C MET A 110 1.09 8.46 4.89
N LYS A 111 0.24 7.94 5.80
CA LYS A 111 -0.38 8.76 6.85
C LYS A 111 0.67 9.31 7.84
N LYS A 112 1.68 8.54 8.19
CA LYS A 112 2.80 9.02 9.02
C LYS A 112 3.60 10.08 8.30
N ASP A 113 3.96 9.88 7.05
CA ASP A 113 4.74 10.83 6.26
C ASP A 113 3.96 12.13 6.03
N VAL A 114 2.68 12.06 5.67
CA VAL A 114 1.81 13.24 5.52
C VAL A 114 1.59 13.97 6.85
N SER A 115 1.49 13.25 7.98
CA SER A 115 1.35 13.88 9.29
C SER A 115 2.62 14.59 9.73
N VAL A 116 3.79 14.05 9.43
CA VAL A 116 5.10 14.68 9.71
C VAL A 116 5.29 15.91 8.82
N GLU A 117 5.01 15.86 7.53
CA GLU A 117 5.06 17.02 6.64
C GLU A 117 4.08 18.13 7.06
N HIS A 118 2.87 17.80 7.49
CA HIS A 118 1.89 18.77 7.97
C HIS A 118 2.34 19.44 9.28
N SER A 119 2.92 18.68 10.19
CA SER A 119 3.49 19.17 11.45
C SER A 119 4.65 20.12 11.18
N MET A 120 5.61 19.73 10.36
CA MET A 120 6.76 20.58 9.98
C MET A 120 6.34 21.86 9.25
N ARG A 121 5.36 21.77 8.36
CA ARG A 121 4.82 22.92 7.64
C ARG A 121 4.11 23.91 8.56
N LYS A 122 3.39 23.42 9.57
CA LYS A 122 2.71 24.23 10.57
C LYS A 122 3.72 24.96 11.47
N GLU A 123 4.74 24.27 11.97
CA GLU A 123 5.81 24.87 12.77
C GLU A 123 6.59 25.94 12.00
N HIS A 124 6.87 25.68 10.73
CA HIS A 124 7.53 26.65 9.85
C HIS A 124 6.69 27.91 9.64
N LEU A 125 5.38 27.75 9.39
CA LEU A 125 4.44 28.86 9.27
C LEU A 125 4.33 29.69 10.55
N ASP A 126 4.29 29.05 11.71
CA ASP A 126 4.22 29.72 13.00
C ASP A 126 5.52 30.47 13.32
N THR A 127 6.67 29.92 12.92
CA THR A 127 7.98 30.59 13.03
C THR A 127 8.02 31.81 12.13
N MET A 128 7.57 31.73 10.88
CA MET A 128 7.52 32.87 9.95
C MET A 128 6.61 33.97 10.45
N LYS A 129 5.44 33.64 11.04
CA LYS A 129 4.55 34.62 11.66
C LYS A 129 5.18 35.34 12.85
N LYS A 130 5.94 34.61 13.69
CA LYS A 130 6.67 35.21 14.83
C LYS A 130 7.77 36.17 14.35
N ILE A 131 8.48 35.80 13.29
CA ILE A 131 9.51 36.67 12.68
C ILE A 131 8.86 37.93 12.09
N ALA A 132 7.79 37.81 11.34
CA ALA A 132 7.07 38.93 10.77
C ALA A 132 6.56 39.92 11.84
N LYS A 133 6.00 39.37 12.94
CA LYS A 133 5.52 40.18 14.06
C LYS A 133 6.68 40.97 14.74
N ARG A 134 7.82 40.32 14.99
CA ARG A 134 8.99 40.99 15.57
C ARG A 134 9.54 42.07 14.64
N LYS A 135 9.55 41.83 13.33
CA LYS A 135 9.99 42.84 12.35
C LYS A 135 9.11 44.08 12.39
N ALA A 136 7.78 43.90 12.38
CA ALA A 136 6.83 45.01 12.48
C ALA A 136 6.97 45.79 13.81
N GLU A 137 7.24 45.13 14.95
CA GLU A 137 7.46 45.79 16.24
C GLU A 137 8.76 46.63 16.25
N ILE A 138 9.83 46.18 15.54
CA ILE A 138 11.07 46.91 15.41
C ILE A 138 10.87 48.14 14.52
N GLU A 139 10.20 48.01 13.39
CA GLU A 139 9.88 49.09 12.46
C GLU A 139 9.07 50.19 13.18
N HIS A 140 8.03 49.80 13.94
CA HIS A 140 7.21 50.78 14.69
C HIS A 140 7.98 51.48 15.80
N LYS A 141 8.96 50.84 16.45
CA LYS A 141 9.84 51.45 17.45
C LYS A 141 10.87 52.41 16.84
N SER A 142 11.30 52.15 15.60
CA SER A 142 12.22 53.00 14.91
C SER A 142 11.59 54.33 14.41
N GLU A 143 10.28 54.31 14.12
CA GLU A 143 9.52 55.48 13.70
C GLU A 143 9.16 56.43 14.86
N GLN A 144 9.16 55.91 16.12
CA GLN A 144 8.83 56.67 17.32
C GLN A 144 10.03 57.33 18.01
N LYS A 145 11.26 57.25 17.47
CA LYS A 145 12.36 58.02 17.98
C LYS A 145 12.25 59.46 17.53
N PRO A 146 12.14 60.45 18.44
CA PRO A 146 12.12 61.85 18.08
C PRO A 146 13.46 62.20 17.41
N LYS A 147 13.39 62.96 16.32
CA LYS A 147 14.54 63.66 15.73
C LYS A 147 14.86 64.82 16.63
N ASP A 148 15.95 64.68 17.43
CA ASP A 148 16.63 65.82 18.01
C ASP A 148 17.53 66.47 16.97
#